data_809fb6f85cbb9f757d0a32eabbdd4816
#
_entry.id   809fb6f85cbb9f757d0a32eabbdd4816
#
_cell.length_a   1.000
_cell.length_b   1.000
_cell.length_c   1.000
_cell.angle_alpha   90.00
_cell.angle_beta   90.00
_cell.angle_gamma   90.00
#
_symmetry.space_group_name_H-M   'P 1'
#
loop_
_entity.id
_entity.type
_entity.pdbx_description
1 polymer ?
#
loop_
_entity_poly.entity_id
_entity_poly.type
_entity_poly.pdbx_seq_one_letter_code
_entity_poly.pdbx_strand_id
1 'polypeptide(L)'
;KTQAALLEAMEERQVTVAGEVRLFHLPFYVFATQNPIELEGTYPLPEAQLDRFMFNILIDYLSEEDELQVVNQTTTNTSIELKPVFTGDDMIQFARLVRYTPVAEPIARYAVRLVQASRPHQPEAFDFIRQWVSWGAGTRGSQNLILAAKARALLQGRFHVAL
;
A
#
# COMPACT_ATOMS: atom_id res chain seq x y z
N LYS A 1 10.46 -13.07 15.82
CA LYS A 1 10.98 -13.90 14.70
C LYS A 1 10.07 -13.79 13.46
N THR A 2 8.74 -13.88 13.58
CA THR A 2 7.79 -13.81 12.45
C THR A 2 7.84 -12.47 11.73
N GLN A 3 7.92 -11.35 12.45
CA GLN A 3 8.04 -10.01 11.85
C GLN A 3 9.32 -9.85 11.02
N ALA A 4 10.46 -10.41 11.48
CA ALA A 4 11.72 -10.35 10.74
C ALA A 4 11.65 -11.13 9.42
N ALA A 5 11.00 -12.31 9.42
CA ALA A 5 10.78 -13.09 8.19
C ALA A 5 9.84 -12.39 7.20
N LEU A 6 8.82 -11.67 7.70
CA LEU A 6 7.94 -10.87 6.86
C LEU A 6 8.71 -9.71 6.19
N LEU A 7 9.60 -9.06 6.92
CA LEU A 7 10.44 -7.99 6.37
C LEU A 7 11.38 -8.50 5.28
N GLU A 8 12.03 -9.64 5.52
CA GLU A 8 12.87 -10.30 4.51
C GLU A 8 12.05 -10.60 3.26
N ALA A 9 10.84 -11.14 3.41
CA ALA A 9 9.93 -11.41 2.31
C ALA A 9 9.58 -10.16 1.51
N MET A 10 9.32 -9.03 2.18
CA MET A 10 8.93 -7.76 1.55
C MET A 10 10.11 -7.07 0.84
N GLU A 11 11.32 -7.18 1.39
CA GLU A 11 12.50 -6.51 0.84
C GLU A 11 13.19 -7.34 -0.23
N GLU A 12 13.50 -8.57 0.12
CA GLU A 12 14.36 -9.45 -0.69
C GLU A 12 13.55 -10.42 -1.56
N ARG A 13 12.22 -10.48 -1.38
CA ARG A 13 11.34 -11.46 -2.04
C ARG A 13 11.79 -12.89 -1.82
N GLN A 14 12.27 -13.17 -0.63
CA GLN A 14 12.72 -14.48 -0.19
C GLN A 14 12.34 -14.71 1.26
N VAL A 15 12.44 -15.94 1.69
CA VAL A 15 12.34 -16.32 3.09
C VAL A 15 13.41 -17.33 3.41
N THR A 16 14.08 -17.15 4.55
CA THR A 16 15.06 -18.10 5.06
C THR A 16 14.41 -19.04 6.06
N VAL A 17 14.27 -20.30 5.70
CA VAL A 17 13.68 -21.36 6.55
C VAL A 17 14.72 -22.46 6.81
N ALA A 18 15.03 -22.70 8.07
CA ALA A 18 16.02 -23.70 8.49
C ALA A 18 17.41 -23.55 7.85
N GLY A 19 17.82 -22.32 7.54
CA GLY A 19 19.09 -22.01 6.90
C GLY A 19 19.07 -22.07 5.37
N GLU A 20 17.94 -22.45 4.76
CA GLU A 20 17.76 -22.45 3.31
C GLU A 20 17.02 -21.20 2.85
N VAL A 21 17.54 -20.52 1.84
CA VAL A 21 16.90 -19.38 1.19
C VAL A 21 15.93 -19.88 0.13
N ARG A 22 14.67 -19.43 0.22
CA ARG A 22 13.61 -19.72 -0.75
C ARG A 22 13.10 -18.42 -1.37
N LEU A 23 13.26 -18.31 -2.68
CA LEU A 23 12.82 -17.15 -3.46
C LEU A 23 11.31 -17.24 -3.74
N PHE A 24 10.63 -16.09 -3.70
CA PHE A 24 9.24 -15.97 -4.15
C PHE A 24 9.18 -15.69 -5.66
N HIS A 25 8.28 -16.41 -6.33
CA HIS A 25 7.98 -16.15 -7.73
C HIS A 25 7.14 -14.88 -7.91
N LEU A 26 7.35 -14.17 -9.00
CA LEU A 26 6.52 -13.03 -9.37
C LEU A 26 5.20 -13.49 -10.02
N PRO A 27 4.11 -12.75 -9.84
CA PRO A 27 3.97 -11.53 -9.01
C PRO A 27 3.88 -11.87 -7.52
N PHE A 28 4.54 -11.09 -6.68
CA PHE A 28 4.50 -11.23 -5.22
C PHE A 28 4.03 -9.92 -4.60
N TYR A 29 2.93 -9.98 -3.84
CA TYR A 29 2.36 -8.85 -3.11
C TYR A 29 2.06 -9.26 -1.67
N VAL A 30 2.23 -8.32 -0.75
CA VAL A 30 1.93 -8.52 0.66
C VAL A 30 0.70 -7.70 1.05
N PHE A 31 -0.30 -8.38 1.57
CA PHE A 31 -1.46 -7.79 2.21
C PHE A 31 -1.41 -8.15 3.69
N ALA A 32 -1.57 -7.16 4.55
CA ALA A 32 -1.61 -7.36 6.00
C ALA A 32 -2.85 -6.69 6.56
N THR A 33 -3.45 -7.31 7.57
CA THR A 33 -4.55 -6.73 8.35
C THR A 33 -4.05 -6.40 9.75
N GLN A 34 -4.54 -5.33 10.31
CA GLN A 34 -4.28 -4.92 11.68
C GLN A 34 -5.62 -4.68 12.37
N ASN A 35 -5.85 -5.34 13.51
CA ASN A 35 -7.01 -5.05 14.33
C ASN A 35 -6.62 -4.01 15.40
N PRO A 36 -7.17 -2.79 15.35
CA PRO A 36 -6.81 -1.74 16.32
C PRO A 36 -7.32 -2.04 17.74
N ILE A 37 -8.29 -2.95 17.92
CA ILE A 37 -8.89 -3.27 19.22
C ILE A 37 -8.00 -4.26 20.00
N GLU A 38 -7.23 -5.11 19.33
CA GLU A 38 -6.38 -6.14 19.95
C GLU A 38 -4.96 -5.62 20.24
N LEU A 39 -4.82 -4.42 20.79
CA LEU A 39 -3.51 -3.86 21.14
C LEU A 39 -2.88 -4.50 22.39
N GLU A 40 -3.65 -5.19 23.21
CA GLU A 40 -3.13 -5.93 24.36
C GLU A 40 -2.44 -7.23 23.90
N GLY A 41 -1.09 -7.26 24.04
CA GLY A 41 -0.25 -8.42 23.70
C GLY A 41 0.33 -8.42 22.27
N THR A 42 0.03 -7.45 21.44
CA THR A 42 0.66 -7.28 20.13
C THR A 42 1.71 -6.18 20.15
N TYR A 43 2.88 -6.45 19.55
CA TYR A 43 3.87 -5.41 19.32
C TYR A 43 3.49 -4.66 18.04
N PRO A 44 3.24 -3.34 18.10
CA PRO A 44 3.00 -2.56 16.90
C PRO A 44 4.20 -2.67 15.96
N LEU A 45 3.96 -2.72 14.68
CA LEU A 45 5.05 -2.68 13.69
C LEU A 45 5.79 -1.34 13.84
N PRO A 46 7.13 -1.35 13.94
CA PRO A 46 7.91 -0.12 13.93
C PRO A 46 7.60 0.73 12.67
N GLU A 47 7.65 2.05 12.81
CA GLU A 47 7.33 2.98 11.69
C GLU A 47 8.14 2.70 10.43
N ALA A 48 9.42 2.32 10.57
CA ALA A 48 10.28 1.94 9.45
C ALA A 48 9.75 0.70 8.68
N GLN A 49 8.92 -0.12 9.30
CA GLN A 49 8.28 -1.28 8.68
C GLN A 49 6.96 -0.90 8.03
N LEU A 50 6.21 0.01 8.64
CA LEU A 50 4.98 0.57 8.06
C LEU A 50 5.27 1.35 6.77
N ASP A 51 6.39 2.06 6.68
CA ASP A 51 6.84 2.79 5.48
C ASP A 51 7.02 1.89 4.24
N ARG A 52 7.05 0.57 4.40
CA ARG A 52 7.17 -0.41 3.30
C ARG A 52 5.84 -0.73 2.63
N PHE A 53 4.73 -0.46 3.30
CA PHE A 53 3.41 -0.61 2.70
C PHE A 53 3.07 0.61 1.84
N MET A 54 2.60 0.34 0.62
CA MET A 54 2.23 1.40 -0.31
C MET A 54 0.96 2.15 0.12
N PHE A 55 0.01 1.42 0.69
CA PHE A 55 -1.28 1.93 1.13
C PHE A 55 -1.57 1.50 2.56
N ASN A 56 -2.19 2.41 3.31
CA ASN A 56 -2.92 2.11 4.52
C ASN A 56 -4.41 2.35 4.24
N ILE A 57 -5.21 1.30 4.29
CA ILE A 57 -6.64 1.35 3.99
C ILE A 57 -7.39 1.26 5.32
N LEU A 58 -8.09 2.33 5.66
CA LEU A 58 -8.97 2.34 6.82
C LEU A 58 -10.30 1.69 6.41
N ILE A 59 -10.68 0.66 7.16
CA ILE A 59 -11.96 -0.02 7.01
C ILE A 59 -12.82 0.40 8.20
N ASP A 60 -13.92 1.05 7.93
CA ASP A 60 -14.90 1.48 8.92
C ASP A 60 -16.10 0.53 8.96
N TYR A 61 -17.04 0.76 9.88
CA TYR A 61 -18.28 0.01 9.93
C TYR A 61 -19.10 0.23 8.66
N LEU A 62 -19.87 -0.79 8.31
CA LEU A 62 -20.76 -0.77 7.15
C LEU A 62 -22.00 0.11 7.46
N SER A 63 -22.65 0.60 6.41
CA SER A 63 -24.00 1.13 6.51
C SER A 63 -24.99 0.01 6.88
N GLU A 64 -26.17 0.36 7.41
CA GLU A 64 -27.21 -0.63 7.76
C GLU A 64 -27.60 -1.47 6.54
N GLU A 65 -27.70 -0.85 5.37
CA GLU A 65 -28.06 -1.51 4.11
C GLU A 65 -26.97 -2.49 3.66
N ASP A 66 -25.70 -2.11 3.75
CA ASP A 66 -24.57 -2.95 3.38
C ASP A 66 -24.41 -4.12 4.38
N GLU A 67 -24.59 -3.87 5.68
CA GLU A 67 -24.55 -4.90 6.70
C GLU A 67 -25.70 -5.92 6.52
N LEU A 68 -26.89 -5.46 6.20
CA LEU A 68 -28.03 -6.32 5.87
C LEU A 68 -27.72 -7.19 4.63
N GLN A 69 -27.08 -6.63 3.63
CA GLN A 69 -26.64 -7.39 2.45
C GLN A 69 -25.63 -8.48 2.83
N VAL A 70 -24.65 -8.17 3.65
CA VAL A 70 -23.67 -9.15 4.16
C VAL A 70 -24.36 -10.26 4.92
N VAL A 71 -25.26 -9.93 5.85
CA VAL A 71 -26.04 -10.92 6.64
C VAL A 71 -26.79 -11.85 5.70
N ASN A 72 -27.53 -11.32 4.74
CA ASN A 72 -28.30 -12.13 3.78
C ASN A 72 -27.42 -13.03 2.93
N GLN A 73 -26.26 -12.58 2.51
CA GLN A 73 -25.32 -13.36 1.69
C GLN A 73 -24.58 -14.44 2.48
N THR A 74 -24.21 -14.16 3.73
CA THR A 74 -23.34 -15.06 4.51
C THR A 74 -24.11 -16.07 5.36
N THR A 75 -25.38 -15.80 5.65
CA THR A 75 -26.25 -16.71 6.45
C THR A 75 -27.07 -17.68 5.57
N THR A 76 -27.00 -17.54 4.24
CA THR A 76 -27.64 -18.47 3.31
C THR A 76 -26.65 -19.55 2.85
N ASN A 77 -27.17 -20.68 2.39
CA ASN A 77 -26.35 -21.80 1.90
C ASN A 77 -25.88 -21.58 0.44
N THR A 78 -25.51 -20.34 0.09
CA THR A 78 -25.10 -19.96 -1.26
C THR A 78 -23.57 -19.93 -1.31
N SER A 79 -22.95 -20.81 -2.09
CA SER A 79 -21.53 -20.75 -2.38
C SER A 79 -21.29 -19.84 -3.60
N ILE A 80 -20.45 -18.83 -3.44
CA ILE A 80 -20.03 -17.99 -4.56
C ILE A 80 -18.82 -18.64 -5.21
N GLU A 81 -18.95 -19.08 -6.46
CA GLU A 81 -17.83 -19.56 -7.25
C GLU A 81 -17.00 -18.38 -7.77
N LEU A 82 -15.79 -18.24 -7.26
CA LEU A 82 -14.87 -17.20 -7.73
C LEU A 82 -14.12 -17.69 -8.97
N LYS A 83 -14.17 -16.90 -10.05
CA LYS A 83 -13.40 -17.17 -11.27
C LYS A 83 -12.25 -16.19 -11.37
N PRO A 84 -11.03 -16.65 -11.74
CA PRO A 84 -9.91 -15.75 -11.96
C PRO A 84 -10.21 -14.82 -13.14
N VAL A 85 -9.96 -13.52 -12.96
CA VAL A 85 -10.14 -12.50 -14.01
C VAL A 85 -8.83 -12.21 -14.73
N PHE A 86 -7.71 -12.30 -14.01
CA PHE A 86 -6.36 -12.05 -14.51
C PHE A 86 -5.41 -13.17 -14.10
N THR A 87 -4.40 -13.39 -14.92
CA THR A 87 -3.28 -14.29 -14.63
C THR A 87 -2.14 -13.55 -13.91
N GLY A 88 -1.18 -14.30 -13.36
CA GLY A 88 0.04 -13.70 -12.80
C GLY A 88 0.85 -12.92 -13.85
N ASP A 89 0.88 -13.40 -15.08
CA ASP A 89 1.57 -12.72 -16.19
C ASP A 89 0.88 -11.39 -16.55
N ASP A 90 -0.45 -11.34 -16.55
CA ASP A 90 -1.20 -10.09 -16.74
C ASP A 90 -0.82 -9.06 -15.66
N MET A 91 -0.72 -9.49 -14.41
CA MET A 91 -0.31 -8.62 -13.30
C MET A 91 1.10 -8.07 -13.48
N ILE A 92 2.03 -8.88 -13.99
CA ILE A 92 3.39 -8.43 -14.30
C ILE A 92 3.37 -7.41 -15.44
N GLN A 93 2.57 -7.63 -16.48
CA GLN A 93 2.42 -6.70 -17.60
C GLN A 93 1.81 -5.37 -17.15
N PHE A 94 0.75 -5.38 -16.31
CA PHE A 94 0.17 -4.16 -15.73
C PHE A 94 1.19 -3.38 -14.91
N ALA A 95 1.99 -4.06 -14.08
CA ALA A 95 3.04 -3.41 -13.31
C ALA A 95 4.09 -2.72 -14.19
N ARG A 96 4.45 -3.34 -15.33
CA ARG A 96 5.34 -2.73 -16.34
C ARG A 96 4.69 -1.51 -16.99
N LEU A 97 3.43 -1.62 -17.41
CA LEU A 97 2.68 -0.53 -18.05
C LEU A 97 2.60 0.69 -17.13
N VAL A 98 2.30 0.50 -15.85
CA VAL A 98 2.32 1.57 -14.85
C VAL A 98 3.68 2.28 -14.82
N ARG A 99 4.78 1.53 -14.84
CA ARG A 99 6.13 2.12 -14.81
C ARG A 99 6.45 2.94 -16.07
N TYR A 100 5.97 2.53 -17.23
CA TYR A 100 6.16 3.25 -18.49
C TYR A 100 5.31 4.51 -18.62
N THR A 101 4.25 4.69 -17.81
CA THR A 101 3.41 5.88 -17.86
C THR A 101 4.23 7.14 -17.57
N PRO A 102 4.28 8.14 -18.47
CA PRO A 102 5.09 9.33 -18.30
C PRO A 102 4.53 10.26 -17.22
N VAL A 103 5.45 10.94 -16.53
CA VAL A 103 5.17 11.99 -15.54
C VAL A 103 6.02 13.22 -15.88
N ALA A 104 5.37 14.36 -16.02
CA ALA A 104 6.09 15.60 -16.22
C ALA A 104 6.85 16.01 -14.95
N GLU A 105 8.03 16.59 -15.10
CA GLU A 105 8.86 17.03 -13.97
C GLU A 105 8.12 17.92 -12.97
N PRO A 106 7.29 18.90 -13.35
CA PRO A 106 6.54 19.72 -12.39
C PRO A 106 5.64 18.89 -11.46
N ILE A 107 5.02 17.81 -11.98
CA ILE A 107 4.17 16.91 -11.20
C ILE A 107 5.00 16.07 -10.24
N ALA A 108 6.13 15.54 -10.70
CA ALA A 108 7.06 14.81 -9.84
C ALA A 108 7.59 15.72 -8.71
N ARG A 109 7.94 16.97 -9.04
CA ARG A 109 8.36 17.98 -8.07
C ARG A 109 7.27 18.33 -7.06
N TYR A 110 6.01 18.43 -7.52
CA TYR A 110 4.86 18.64 -6.64
C TYR A 110 4.72 17.51 -5.62
N ALA A 111 4.79 16.24 -6.05
CA ALA A 111 4.72 15.08 -5.15
C ALA A 111 5.87 15.09 -4.11
N VAL A 112 7.09 15.45 -4.53
CA VAL A 112 8.23 15.57 -3.61
C VAL A 112 8.00 16.68 -2.59
N ARG A 113 7.53 17.86 -3.01
CA ARG A 113 7.24 18.98 -2.11
C ARG A 113 6.13 18.64 -1.11
N LEU A 114 5.09 17.93 -1.56
CA LEU A 114 4.02 17.48 -0.68
C LEU A 114 4.54 16.58 0.44
N VAL A 115 5.40 15.62 0.09
CA VAL A 115 6.03 14.73 1.08
C VAL A 115 6.99 15.49 1.99
N GLN A 116 7.79 16.41 1.47
CA GLN A 116 8.67 17.26 2.27
C GLN A 116 7.90 18.12 3.27
N ALA A 117 6.76 18.68 2.86
CA ALA A 117 5.90 19.49 3.74
C ALA A 117 5.31 18.69 4.91
N SER A 118 5.25 17.37 4.83
CA SER A 118 4.84 16.50 5.96
C SER A 118 5.92 16.33 7.04
N ARG A 119 7.16 16.77 6.78
CA ARG A 119 8.30 16.59 7.68
C ARG A 119 8.45 17.79 8.62
N PRO A 120 8.28 17.63 9.95
CA PRO A 120 8.19 18.76 10.88
C PRO A 120 9.46 19.62 10.96
N HIS A 121 10.62 19.05 10.61
CA HIS A 121 11.91 19.76 10.68
C HIS A 121 12.31 20.45 9.35
N GLN A 122 11.46 20.37 8.31
CA GLN A 122 11.73 21.07 7.05
C GLN A 122 11.22 22.51 7.08
N PRO A 123 11.89 23.45 6.36
CA PRO A 123 11.45 24.84 6.31
C PRO A 123 10.03 25.01 5.77
N GLU A 124 9.64 24.15 4.84
CA GLU A 124 8.34 24.16 4.17
C GLU A 124 7.20 23.54 4.99
N ALA A 125 7.50 23.02 6.19
CA ALA A 125 6.50 22.39 7.04
C ALA A 125 5.51 23.44 7.58
N PHE A 126 4.22 23.12 7.49
CA PHE A 126 3.16 23.94 8.09
C PHE A 126 3.20 23.85 9.62
N ASP A 127 2.67 24.88 10.31
CA ASP A 127 2.69 24.95 11.77
C ASP A 127 1.97 23.75 12.42
N PHE A 128 0.85 23.31 11.87
CA PHE A 128 0.14 22.13 12.37
C PHE A 128 0.96 20.83 12.22
N ILE A 129 1.81 20.72 11.16
CA ILE A 129 2.73 19.60 11.00
C ILE A 129 3.77 19.61 12.11
N ARG A 130 4.38 20.77 12.40
CA ARG A 130 5.36 20.92 13.48
C ARG A 130 4.78 20.61 14.86
N GLN A 131 3.49 20.88 15.05
CA GLN A 131 2.80 20.66 16.31
C GLN A 131 2.35 19.20 16.52
N TRP A 132 1.88 18.54 15.47
CA TRP A 132 1.18 17.25 15.61
C TRP A 132 1.87 16.05 14.98
N VAL A 133 2.91 16.25 14.16
CA VAL A 133 3.62 15.17 13.47
C VAL A 133 5.00 14.97 14.08
N SER A 134 5.25 13.81 14.63
CA SER A 134 6.56 13.45 15.16
C SER A 134 7.59 13.19 14.05
N TRP A 135 7.14 12.50 12.98
CA TRP A 135 7.96 12.12 11.83
C TRP A 135 7.16 12.32 10.55
N GLY A 136 7.77 12.86 9.52
CA GLY A 136 7.14 12.98 8.21
C GLY A 136 7.42 11.76 7.33
N ALA A 137 6.74 11.71 6.18
CA ALA A 137 6.94 10.62 5.22
C ALA A 137 8.35 10.60 4.64
N GLY A 138 8.91 9.39 4.45
CA GLY A 138 10.19 9.16 3.81
C GLY A 138 10.14 9.34 2.29
N THR A 139 11.27 9.09 1.62
CA THR A 139 11.37 9.17 0.15
C THR A 139 10.42 8.18 -0.54
N ARG A 140 10.11 7.03 0.09
CA ARG A 140 9.12 6.09 -0.41
C ARG A 140 7.73 6.71 -0.57
N GLY A 141 7.35 7.65 0.28
CA GLY A 141 6.10 8.40 0.14
C GLY A 141 5.99 9.09 -1.23
N SER A 142 7.04 9.79 -1.67
CA SER A 142 7.07 10.41 -3.00
C SER A 142 7.01 9.37 -4.13
N GLN A 143 7.73 8.26 -4.00
CA GLN A 143 7.71 7.17 -4.98
C GLN A 143 6.33 6.53 -5.08
N ASN A 144 5.70 6.25 -3.95
CA ASN A 144 4.38 5.64 -3.88
C ASN A 144 3.30 6.58 -4.44
N LEU A 145 3.36 7.88 -4.16
CA LEU A 145 2.46 8.88 -4.76
C LEU A 145 2.55 8.86 -6.29
N ILE A 146 3.75 8.86 -6.84
CA ILE A 146 3.93 8.83 -8.30
C ILE A 146 3.45 7.51 -8.90
N LEU A 147 3.77 6.37 -8.29
CA LEU A 147 3.31 5.07 -8.78
C LEU A 147 1.78 4.94 -8.72
N ALA A 148 1.16 5.38 -7.63
CA ALA A 148 -0.29 5.39 -7.48
C ALA A 148 -0.96 6.33 -8.50
N ALA A 149 -0.38 7.52 -8.74
CA ALA A 149 -0.87 8.47 -9.72
C ALA A 149 -0.79 7.91 -11.15
N LYS A 150 0.28 7.20 -11.49
CA LYS A 150 0.43 6.50 -12.78
C LYS A 150 -0.64 5.43 -12.96
N ALA A 151 -0.83 4.56 -11.96
CA ALA A 151 -1.86 3.53 -12.00
C ALA A 151 -3.26 4.14 -12.11
N ARG A 152 -3.57 5.18 -11.33
CA ARG A 152 -4.85 5.90 -11.42
C ARG A 152 -5.09 6.54 -12.78
N ALA A 153 -4.06 7.14 -13.39
CA ALA A 153 -4.18 7.70 -14.73
C ALA A 153 -4.61 6.64 -15.75
N LEU A 154 -3.96 5.48 -15.73
CA LEU A 154 -4.30 4.36 -16.62
C LEU A 154 -5.72 3.82 -16.37
N LEU A 155 -6.12 3.64 -15.11
CA LEU A 155 -7.48 3.23 -14.75
C LEU A 155 -8.56 4.21 -15.23
N GLN A 156 -8.20 5.50 -15.39
CA GLN A 156 -9.06 6.54 -15.95
C GLN A 156 -8.90 6.73 -17.46
N GLY A 157 -8.19 5.83 -18.16
CA GLY A 157 -7.95 5.90 -19.61
C GLY A 157 -7.00 7.03 -20.03
N ARG A 158 -6.22 7.59 -19.09
CA ARG A 158 -5.24 8.64 -19.38
C ARG A 158 -3.85 8.02 -19.58
N PHE A 159 -3.12 8.53 -20.56
CA PHE A 159 -1.78 8.04 -20.90
C PHE A 159 -0.64 8.76 -20.17
N HIS A 160 -0.94 9.73 -19.31
CA HIS A 160 0.03 10.49 -18.52
C HIS A 160 -0.59 10.91 -17.20
N VAL A 161 0.26 11.23 -16.24
CA VAL A 161 -0.16 11.78 -14.94
C VAL A 161 -0.44 13.26 -15.10
N ALA A 162 -1.62 13.71 -14.61
CA ALA A 162 -2.00 15.11 -14.45
C ALA A 162 -2.39 15.38 -12.99
N LEU A 163 -2.42 16.64 -12.61
CA LEU A 163 -2.96 17.10 -11.31
C LEU A 163 -4.48 16.96 -11.29
#